data_a83e620c26ff7a54fa22727cea952f4e
#
_entry.id   a83e620c26ff7a54fa22727cea952f4e
#
_cell.length_a   1.000
_cell.length_b   1.000
_cell.length_c   1.000
_cell.angle_alpha   90.00
_cell.angle_beta   90.00
_cell.angle_gamma   90.00
#
_symmetry.space_group_name_H-M   'P 1'
#
loop_
_entity.id
_entity.type
_entity.pdbx_description
1 polymer ?
#
loop_
_entity_poly.entity_id
_entity_poly.type
_entity_poly.pdbx_seq_one_letter_code
_entity_poly.pdbx_strand_id
1 'polypeptide(L)'
;MKKTGRLELTWVGKYDDKVIEPRILLEDASKSYGDPSSENMLIHGDNLIALQALQQDFSGEIKCIYIDPPYNTGSTFEHYDDNLEHSIWLSLMGERLILLRELLSEES
;
A
#
# COMPACT_ATOMS: atom_id res chain seq x y z
N MET A 1 5.32 16.19 36.25
CA MET A 1 4.69 16.17 34.93
C MET A 1 5.41 15.19 34.02
N LYS A 2 4.69 14.21 33.51
CA LYS A 2 5.27 13.25 32.57
C LYS A 2 5.53 13.91 31.22
N LYS A 3 6.78 13.95 30.80
CA LYS A 3 7.11 14.26 29.42
C LYS A 3 6.90 13.01 28.58
N THR A 4 5.98 13.10 27.64
CA THR A 4 5.82 12.07 26.63
C THR A 4 6.74 12.37 25.46
N GLY A 5 7.81 11.58 25.32
CA GLY A 5 8.67 11.62 24.14
C GLY A 5 8.03 10.90 22.97
N ARG A 6 8.27 11.39 21.77
CA ARG A 6 7.81 10.75 20.54
C ARG A 6 9.00 10.40 19.67
N LEU A 7 9.11 9.11 19.32
CA LEU A 7 10.06 8.68 18.32
C LEU A 7 9.42 8.73 16.95
N GLU A 8 10.15 9.25 16.00
CA GLU A 8 9.68 9.31 14.62
C GLU A 8 10.79 8.88 13.68
N LEU A 9 10.48 7.94 12.80
CA LEU A 9 11.33 7.58 11.68
C LEU A 9 11.14 8.60 10.58
N THR A 10 12.21 9.27 10.16
CA THR A 10 12.15 10.23 9.07
C THR A 10 13.10 9.82 7.95
N TRP A 11 12.78 10.27 6.74
CA TRP A 11 13.61 10.04 5.55
C TRP A 11 13.32 11.12 4.52
N VAL A 12 14.18 11.23 3.52
CA VAL A 12 13.99 12.18 2.41
C VAL A 12 12.73 11.79 1.63
N GLY A 13 11.82 12.75 1.48
CA GLY A 13 10.57 12.55 0.76
C GLY A 13 9.40 12.07 1.60
N LYS A 14 9.59 11.88 2.92
CA LYS A 14 8.52 11.36 3.79
C LYS A 14 7.24 12.19 3.76
N TYR A 15 7.38 13.49 3.68
CA TYR A 15 6.25 14.42 3.73
C TYR A 15 5.89 15.00 2.37
N ASP A 16 6.45 14.45 1.29
CA ASP A 16 6.09 14.87 -0.05
C ASP A 16 4.66 14.44 -0.36
N ASP A 17 3.83 15.41 -0.71
CA ASP A 17 2.45 15.14 -1.09
C ASP A 17 2.41 14.49 -2.46
N LYS A 18 1.87 13.29 -2.53
CA LYS A 18 1.67 12.59 -3.77
C LYS A 18 0.18 12.54 -4.08
N VAL A 19 -0.21 13.19 -5.15
CA VAL A 19 -1.60 13.14 -5.60
C VAL A 19 -1.81 11.87 -6.41
N ILE A 20 -2.68 11.00 -5.91
CA ILE A 20 -3.06 9.76 -6.61
C ILE A 20 -4.35 10.07 -7.37
N GLU A 21 -4.31 9.94 -8.69
CA GLU A 21 -5.49 10.11 -9.51
C GLU A 21 -6.50 8.99 -9.21
N PRO A 22 -7.76 9.32 -8.87
CA PRO A 22 -8.76 8.30 -8.57
C PRO A 22 -9.00 7.38 -9.75
N ARG A 23 -9.06 6.08 -9.48
CA ARG A 23 -9.36 5.03 -10.45
C ARG A 23 -10.45 4.13 -9.90
N ILE A 24 -11.10 3.40 -10.77
CA ILE A 24 -12.09 2.39 -10.39
C ILE A 24 -11.58 1.02 -10.82
N LEU A 25 -12.03 0.01 -10.11
CA LEU A 25 -11.80 -1.37 -10.50
C LEU A 25 -12.83 -1.78 -11.55
N LEU A 26 -12.36 -2.38 -12.62
CA LEU A 26 -13.23 -2.91 -13.69
C LEU A 26 -13.05 -4.41 -13.75
N GLU A 27 -14.17 -5.15 -13.75
CA GLU A 27 -14.12 -6.59 -13.95
C GLU A 27 -13.75 -6.93 -15.38
N ASP A 28 -12.77 -7.83 -15.52
CA ASP A 28 -12.46 -8.46 -16.80
C ASP A 28 -13.14 -9.82 -16.84
N ALA A 29 -14.33 -9.85 -17.42
CA ALA A 29 -15.15 -11.07 -17.47
C ALA A 29 -14.45 -12.21 -18.22
N SER A 30 -13.57 -11.90 -19.17
CA SER A 30 -12.85 -12.92 -19.93
C SER A 30 -11.83 -13.69 -19.07
N LYS A 31 -11.43 -13.12 -17.92
CA LYS A 31 -10.48 -13.73 -16.99
C LYS A 31 -11.13 -14.17 -15.69
N SER A 32 -12.41 -13.92 -15.53
CA SER A 32 -13.16 -14.34 -14.36
C SER A 32 -13.67 -15.78 -14.54
N TYR A 33 -13.59 -16.57 -13.47
CA TYR A 33 -14.05 -17.95 -13.49
C TYR A 33 -14.50 -18.39 -12.11
N GLY A 34 -15.19 -19.49 -12.03
CA GLY A 34 -15.69 -20.06 -10.80
C GLY A 34 -17.11 -19.60 -10.46
N ASP A 35 -17.46 -19.64 -9.19
CA ASP A 35 -18.79 -19.27 -8.71
C ASP A 35 -18.99 -17.76 -8.86
N PRO A 36 -19.99 -17.29 -9.65
CA PRO A 36 -20.22 -15.87 -9.83
C PRO A 36 -20.67 -15.14 -8.56
N SER A 37 -21.11 -15.87 -7.54
CA SER A 37 -21.44 -15.27 -6.24
C SER A 37 -20.24 -15.08 -5.31
N SER A 38 -19.07 -15.56 -5.71
CA SER A 38 -17.84 -15.38 -4.94
C SER A 38 -17.40 -13.91 -4.97
N GLU A 39 -16.99 -13.42 -3.81
CA GLU A 39 -16.44 -12.07 -3.67
C GLU A 39 -14.90 -12.03 -3.78
N ASN A 40 -14.29 -13.16 -4.10
CA ASN A 40 -12.85 -13.22 -4.29
C ASN A 40 -12.43 -12.45 -5.54
N MET A 41 -11.36 -11.68 -5.42
CA MET A 41 -10.87 -10.85 -6.52
C MET A 41 -9.36 -11.00 -6.67
N LEU A 42 -8.92 -11.04 -7.92
CA LEU A 42 -7.53 -10.82 -8.30
C LEU A 42 -7.45 -9.48 -9.02
N ILE A 43 -6.71 -8.54 -8.46
CA ILE A 43 -6.60 -7.20 -9.01
C ILE A 43 -5.25 -7.05 -9.70
N HIS A 44 -5.28 -6.72 -10.99
CA HIS A 44 -4.09 -6.51 -11.80
C HIS A 44 -3.88 -5.01 -12.05
N GLY A 45 -2.72 -4.51 -11.68
CA GLY A 45 -2.38 -3.09 -11.85
C GLY A 45 -1.35 -2.63 -10.84
N ASP A 46 -1.08 -1.34 -10.84
CA ASP A 46 -0.25 -0.72 -9.80
C ASP A 46 -0.98 -0.81 -8.47
N ASN A 47 -0.32 -1.41 -7.48
CA ASN A 47 -0.95 -1.67 -6.19
C ASN A 47 -1.29 -0.40 -5.40
N LEU A 48 -0.57 0.70 -5.59
CA LEU A 48 -0.89 1.96 -4.93
C LEU A 48 -2.25 2.49 -5.41
N ILE A 49 -2.46 2.45 -6.72
CA ILE A 49 -3.73 2.87 -7.35
C ILE A 49 -4.85 1.90 -6.97
N ALA A 50 -4.57 0.61 -6.98
CA ALA A 50 -5.55 -0.42 -6.59
C ALA A 50 -5.98 -0.27 -5.13
N LEU A 51 -5.03 -0.04 -4.22
CA LEU A 51 -5.34 0.18 -2.80
C LEU A 51 -6.19 1.43 -2.60
N GLN A 52 -5.90 2.49 -3.35
CA GLN A 52 -6.71 3.69 -3.31
C GLN A 52 -8.15 3.43 -3.77
N ALA A 53 -8.31 2.66 -4.84
CA ALA A 53 -9.63 2.30 -5.36
C ALA A 53 -10.43 1.45 -4.36
N LEU A 54 -9.76 0.55 -3.64
CA LEU A 54 -10.40 -0.32 -2.65
C LEU A 54 -10.94 0.46 -1.44
N GLN A 55 -10.42 1.64 -1.15
CA GLN A 55 -10.91 2.45 -0.03
C GLN A 55 -12.40 2.76 -0.13
N GLN A 56 -12.92 2.88 -1.32
CA GLN A 56 -14.32 3.26 -1.53
C GLN A 56 -15.30 2.22 -0.97
N ASP A 57 -14.97 0.94 -1.12
CA ASP A 57 -15.88 -0.14 -0.76
C ASP A 57 -15.45 -0.93 0.48
N PHE A 58 -14.17 -0.90 0.83
CA PHE A 58 -13.61 -1.79 1.85
C PHE A 58 -12.91 -1.09 3.00
N SER A 59 -13.02 0.23 3.12
CA SER A 59 -12.41 0.97 4.22
C SER A 59 -12.91 0.44 5.57
N GLY A 60 -11.99 0.03 6.44
CA GLY A 60 -12.32 -0.48 7.77
C GLY A 60 -12.93 -1.87 7.80
N GLU A 61 -12.91 -2.61 6.72
CA GLU A 61 -13.59 -3.91 6.62
C GLU A 61 -12.68 -5.12 6.52
N ILE A 62 -11.38 -4.91 6.30
CA ILE A 62 -10.44 -6.00 6.09
C ILE A 62 -9.92 -6.51 7.43
N LYS A 63 -10.03 -7.80 7.66
CA LYS A 63 -9.64 -8.43 8.91
C LYS A 63 -8.17 -8.78 8.97
N CYS A 64 -7.58 -9.18 7.86
CA CYS A 64 -6.18 -9.60 7.80
C CYS A 64 -5.57 -9.23 6.45
N ILE A 65 -4.36 -8.71 6.49
CA ILE A 65 -3.61 -8.36 5.29
C ILE A 65 -2.26 -9.06 5.35
N TYR A 66 -1.95 -9.78 4.28
CA TYR A 66 -0.63 -10.40 4.07
C TYR A 66 0.05 -9.71 2.91
N ILE A 67 1.28 -9.26 3.12
CA ILE A 67 2.05 -8.60 2.06
C ILE A 67 3.44 -9.24 1.91
N ASP A 68 3.94 -9.21 0.69
CA ASP A 68 5.30 -9.60 0.35
C ASP A 68 5.93 -8.45 -0.46
N PRO A 69 6.42 -7.41 0.24
CA PRO A 69 6.95 -6.24 -0.45
C PRO A 69 8.31 -6.52 -1.07
N PRO A 70 8.74 -5.71 -2.06
CA PRO A 70 10.11 -5.77 -2.51
C PRO A 70 11.05 -5.36 -1.38
N TYR A 71 12.01 -6.22 -1.09
CA TYR A 71 13.05 -5.90 -0.12
C TYR A 71 14.19 -5.16 -0.83
N ASN A 72 14.82 -4.24 -0.10
CA ASN A 72 15.95 -3.48 -0.64
C ASN A 72 17.21 -4.35 -0.64
N THR A 73 17.30 -5.26 -1.57
CA THR A 73 18.39 -6.23 -1.68
C THR A 73 19.43 -5.85 -2.73
N GLY A 74 19.37 -4.64 -3.27
CA GLY A 74 20.36 -4.08 -4.16
C GLY A 74 20.06 -4.17 -5.65
N SER A 75 19.35 -5.18 -6.12
CA SER A 75 19.17 -5.40 -7.56
C SER A 75 18.24 -4.37 -8.23
N THR A 76 17.26 -3.86 -7.50
CA THR A 76 16.27 -2.90 -8.03
C THR A 76 16.78 -1.46 -7.98
N PHE A 77 17.66 -1.16 -7.04
CA PHE A 77 18.14 0.19 -6.76
C PHE A 77 19.65 0.34 -6.95
N GLU A 78 20.25 -0.43 -7.84
CA GLU A 78 21.72 -0.49 -8.05
C GLU A 78 22.38 0.85 -8.37
N HIS A 79 21.62 1.80 -8.92
CA HIS A 79 22.15 3.08 -9.39
C HIS A 79 22.01 4.21 -8.37
N TYR A 80 21.49 3.94 -7.19
CA TYR A 80 21.30 4.92 -6.14
C TYR A 80 22.28 4.70 -4.99
N ASP A 81 22.64 5.76 -4.29
CA ASP A 81 23.40 5.59 -3.05
C ASP A 81 22.49 4.97 -1.97
N ASP A 82 23.09 4.38 -0.94
CA ASP A 82 22.36 3.63 0.08
C ASP A 82 21.29 4.46 0.79
N ASN A 83 21.57 5.73 1.08
CA ASN A 83 20.62 6.62 1.77
C ASN A 83 19.42 6.92 0.88
N LEU A 84 19.65 7.15 -0.40
CA LEU A 84 18.59 7.42 -1.35
C LEU A 84 17.75 6.16 -1.63
N GLU A 85 18.39 5.01 -1.71
CA GLU A 85 17.70 3.72 -1.84
C GLU A 85 16.75 3.47 -0.68
N HIS A 86 17.22 3.66 0.54
CA HIS A 86 16.38 3.50 1.73
C HIS A 86 15.23 4.49 1.76
N SER A 87 15.47 5.74 1.38
CA SER A 87 14.42 6.77 1.32
C SER A 87 13.37 6.43 0.28
N ILE A 88 13.76 5.95 -0.89
CA ILE A 88 12.83 5.53 -1.95
C ILE A 88 11.99 4.36 -1.46
N TRP A 89 12.61 3.35 -0.85
CA TRP A 89 11.91 2.18 -0.33
C TRP A 89 10.93 2.56 0.79
N LEU A 90 11.35 3.41 1.72
CA LEU A 90 10.50 3.87 2.81
C LEU A 90 9.29 4.66 2.30
N SER A 91 9.47 5.50 1.31
CA SER A 91 8.36 6.23 0.68
C SER A 91 7.39 5.28 -0.02
N LEU A 92 7.92 4.33 -0.78
CA LEU A 92 7.11 3.31 -1.45
C LEU A 92 6.27 2.52 -0.45
N MET A 93 6.88 2.07 0.63
CA MET A 93 6.19 1.30 1.66
C MET A 93 5.25 2.15 2.49
N GLY A 94 5.68 3.35 2.88
CA GLY A 94 4.91 4.24 3.72
C GLY A 94 3.56 4.61 3.11
N GLU A 95 3.53 4.95 1.85
CA GLU A 95 2.30 5.27 1.12
C GLU A 95 1.32 4.10 1.14
N ARG A 96 1.81 2.91 0.90
CA ARG A 96 0.99 1.69 0.86
C ARG A 96 0.52 1.26 2.24
N LEU A 97 1.39 1.34 3.24
CA LEU A 97 1.03 0.99 4.62
C LEU A 97 -0.07 1.88 5.18
N ILE A 98 -0.09 3.16 4.83
CA ILE A 98 -1.17 4.07 5.23
C ILE A 98 -2.50 3.59 4.66
N LEU A 99 -2.54 3.26 3.37
CA LEU A 99 -3.76 2.78 2.71
C LEU A 99 -4.20 1.41 3.26
N LEU A 100 -3.25 0.51 3.49
CA LEU A 100 -3.52 -0.79 4.08
C LEU A 100 -4.12 -0.67 5.49
N ARG A 101 -3.58 0.23 6.29
CA ARG A 101 -4.10 0.49 7.64
C ARG A 101 -5.55 0.99 7.59
N GLU A 102 -5.88 1.85 6.64
CA GLU A 102 -7.24 2.36 6.47
C GLU A 102 -8.23 1.28 6.04
N LEU A 103 -7.76 0.24 5.36
CA LEU A 103 -8.59 -0.92 5.00
C LEU A 103 -8.86 -1.83 6.19
N LEU A 104 -7.95 -1.89 7.15
CA LEU A 104 -8.09 -2.80 8.29
C LEU A 104 -9.25 -2.40 9.20
N SER A 105 -9.98 -3.41 9.66
CA SER A 105 -11.00 -3.24 10.69
C SER A 105 -10.35 -3.08 12.06
N GLU A 106 -11.13 -2.55 13.02
CA GLU A 106 -10.66 -2.44 14.41
C GLU A 106 -10.40 -3.78 15.08
N GLU A 107 -11.01 -4.86 14.56
CA GLU A 107 -10.87 -6.22 15.06
C GLU A 107 -9.76 -7.01 14.35
N SER A 108 -8.95 -6.33 13.55
CA SER A 108 -7.86 -6.94 12.80
C SER A 108 -6.71 -7.43 13.70
#